data_261f68675e05a055b0d69dc4afd9da42
#
_entry.id   261f68675e05a055b0d69dc4afd9da42
#
_cell.length_a   1.000
_cell.length_b   1.000
_cell.length_c   1.000
_cell.angle_alpha   90.00
_cell.angle_beta   90.00
_cell.angle_gamma   90.00
#
_symmetry.space_group_name_H-M   'P 1'
#
loop_
_entity.id
_entity.type
_entity.pdbx_description
1 polymer ?
#
loop_
_entity_poly.entity_id
_entity_poly.type
_entity_poly.pdbx_seq_one_letter_code
_entity_poly.pdbx_strand_id
1 'polypeptide(L)'
;EAADVVRRIYDMALEGYGLAEIANALGADGIVNPTYYWRSKGVNRSGSKSTLEPTKWGHTTIKKILTLQEYCGDVINFKSYSKSYKMKRRIENPEENRAIFLNVHEPIIDRATWEKVQAMQKGTRRKKPTVTQEPSVFSGRLKCPECGGNLNFHFNQKNHDIKYFSCQNHNSGLRKCSATHYIRLDFLEQVVLYEVNRLAAFAYEYEHDFVKAML
;
A
#
# COMPACT_ATOMS: atom_id res chain seq x y z
N GLU A 1 3.93 27.84 4.49
CA GLU A 1 5.03 27.22 3.75
C GLU A 1 5.12 25.69 4.01
N ALA A 2 5.54 25.23 5.21
CA ALA A 2 5.63 23.78 5.48
C ALA A 2 4.25 23.11 5.53
N ALA A 3 3.23 23.75 6.06
CA ALA A 3 1.86 23.26 6.08
C ALA A 3 1.29 23.07 4.66
N ASP A 4 1.61 23.95 3.74
CA ASP A 4 1.14 23.87 2.36
C ASP A 4 1.74 22.67 1.63
N VAL A 5 3.01 22.35 1.93
CA VAL A 5 3.64 21.13 1.42
C VAL A 5 2.94 19.87 1.97
N VAL A 6 2.55 19.88 3.25
CA VAL A 6 1.79 18.78 3.85
C VAL A 6 0.43 18.63 3.17
N ARG A 7 -0.33 19.72 2.99
CA ARG A 7 -1.61 19.69 2.27
C ARG A 7 -1.46 19.12 0.87
N ARG A 8 -0.49 19.59 0.10
CA ARG A 8 -0.19 19.10 -1.24
C ARG A 8 0.11 17.59 -1.27
N ILE A 9 0.86 17.08 -0.29
CA ILE A 9 1.14 15.63 -0.17
C ILE A 9 -0.17 14.85 0.01
N TYR A 10 -1.11 15.37 0.80
CA TYR A 10 -2.41 14.75 1.02
C TYR A 10 -3.30 14.81 -0.24
N ASP A 11 -3.32 15.95 -0.95
CA ASP A 11 -4.06 16.12 -2.20
C ASP A 11 -3.58 15.11 -3.26
N MET A 12 -2.27 15.02 -3.47
CA MET A 12 -1.70 14.02 -4.40
C MET A 12 -2.01 12.58 -3.97
N ALA A 13 -2.03 12.30 -2.66
CA ALA A 13 -2.39 10.97 -2.16
C ALA A 13 -3.86 10.64 -2.44
N LEU A 14 -4.78 11.61 -2.31
CA LEU A 14 -6.21 11.47 -2.65
C LEU A 14 -6.41 11.28 -4.16
N GLU A 15 -5.62 11.92 -4.99
CA GLU A 15 -5.59 11.73 -6.44
C GLU A 15 -5.03 10.36 -6.86
N GLY A 16 -4.51 9.58 -5.91
CA GLY A 16 -4.03 8.22 -6.13
C GLY A 16 -2.54 8.08 -6.48
N TYR A 17 -1.76 9.15 -6.36
CA TYR A 17 -0.31 9.08 -6.56
C TYR A 17 0.35 8.14 -5.56
N GLY A 18 1.33 7.37 -6.05
CA GLY A 18 2.16 6.52 -5.19
C GLY A 18 3.17 7.31 -4.36
N LEU A 19 3.62 6.74 -3.23
CA LEU A 19 4.59 7.41 -2.34
C LEU A 19 5.88 7.86 -3.05
N ALA A 20 6.36 7.07 -4.02
CA ALA A 20 7.54 7.41 -4.82
C ALA A 20 7.24 8.50 -5.85
N GLU A 21 6.04 8.50 -6.42
CA GLU A 21 5.59 9.52 -7.38
C GLU A 21 5.47 10.87 -6.69
N ILE A 22 4.86 10.93 -5.50
CA ILE A 22 4.77 12.13 -4.67
C ILE A 22 6.19 12.64 -4.34
N ALA A 23 7.09 11.75 -3.89
CA ALA A 23 8.45 12.12 -3.56
C ALA A 23 9.21 12.72 -4.76
N ASN A 24 9.05 12.13 -5.95
CA ASN A 24 9.68 12.62 -7.19
C ASN A 24 9.08 13.96 -7.64
N ALA A 25 7.76 14.14 -7.55
CA ALA A 25 7.12 15.39 -7.92
C ALA A 25 7.59 16.56 -7.02
N LEU A 26 7.62 16.36 -5.69
CA LEU A 26 8.15 17.38 -4.77
C LEU A 26 9.61 17.72 -5.06
N GLY A 27 10.42 16.71 -5.42
CA GLY A 27 11.81 16.93 -5.80
C GLY A 27 11.98 17.70 -7.10
N ALA A 28 11.15 17.39 -8.12
CA ALA A 28 11.15 18.08 -9.41
C ALA A 28 10.75 19.56 -9.28
N ASP A 29 9.84 19.86 -8.36
CA ASP A 29 9.40 21.25 -8.06
C ASP A 29 10.38 22.00 -7.15
N GLY A 30 11.54 21.43 -6.84
CA GLY A 30 12.58 22.08 -6.03
C GLY A 30 12.23 22.22 -4.55
N ILE A 31 11.19 21.53 -4.06
CA ILE A 31 10.76 21.63 -2.66
C ILE A 31 11.78 20.90 -1.78
N VAL A 32 12.33 21.61 -0.80
CA VAL A 32 13.32 21.05 0.12
C VAL A 32 12.69 20.03 1.07
N ASN A 33 13.42 18.92 1.31
CA ASN A 33 12.97 17.90 2.22
C ASN A 33 13.00 18.38 3.70
N PRO A 34 12.29 17.72 4.63
CA PRO A 34 12.18 18.17 6.02
C PRO A 34 13.53 18.33 6.74
N THR A 35 14.54 17.54 6.40
CA THR A 35 15.87 17.65 7.02
C THR A 35 16.54 18.98 6.68
N TYR A 36 16.51 19.35 5.40
CA TYR A 36 17.09 20.61 4.94
C TYR A 36 16.25 21.83 5.34
N TYR A 37 14.92 21.69 5.38
CA TYR A 37 14.04 22.71 5.90
C TYR A 37 14.38 23.09 7.34
N TRP A 38 14.57 22.10 8.22
CA TRP A 38 14.96 22.37 9.61
C TRP A 38 16.37 22.98 9.72
N ARG A 39 17.30 22.52 8.87
CA ARG A 39 18.65 23.11 8.83
C ARG A 39 18.60 24.59 8.42
N SER A 40 17.78 24.96 7.44
CA SER A 40 17.60 26.36 7.02
C SER A 40 17.03 27.26 8.13
N LYS A 41 16.29 26.67 9.09
CA LYS A 41 15.78 27.34 10.28
C LYS A 41 16.75 27.31 11.47
N GLY A 42 18.01 26.86 11.26
CA GLY A 42 19.02 26.78 12.31
C GLY A 42 18.86 25.59 13.26
N VAL A 43 17.87 24.71 13.04
CA VAL A 43 17.62 23.52 13.88
C VAL A 43 18.33 22.31 13.31
N ASN A 44 19.47 21.97 13.87
CA ASN A 44 20.17 20.75 13.52
C ASN A 44 19.65 19.58 14.40
N ARG A 45 18.72 18.81 13.88
CA ARG A 45 18.27 17.56 14.53
C ARG A 45 19.37 16.54 14.38
N SER A 46 20.11 16.34 15.44
CA SER A 46 21.34 15.55 15.54
C SER A 46 21.21 14.15 14.93
N GLY A 47 22.26 13.71 14.27
CA GLY A 47 22.51 12.33 13.88
C GLY A 47 22.20 11.99 12.42
N SER A 48 21.49 12.78 11.67
CA SER A 48 21.34 12.55 10.23
C SER A 48 22.53 13.13 9.48
N LYS A 49 23.53 12.31 9.25
CA LYS A 49 24.55 12.54 8.21
C LYS A 49 23.91 12.35 6.83
N SER A 50 22.75 12.96 6.61
CA SER A 50 22.07 12.85 5.33
C SER A 50 22.92 13.50 4.27
N THR A 51 23.51 12.70 3.41
CA THR A 51 24.21 13.06 2.19
C THR A 51 23.23 13.30 1.03
N LEU A 52 21.91 13.21 1.30
CA LEU A 52 20.89 13.40 0.29
C LEU A 52 20.86 14.86 -0.16
N GLU A 53 20.65 15.07 -1.43
CA GLU A 53 20.39 16.37 -2.03
C GLU A 53 19.19 17.07 -1.33
N PRO A 54 19.20 18.40 -1.21
CA PRO A 54 18.16 19.16 -0.50
C PRO A 54 16.74 18.85 -0.96
N THR A 55 16.55 18.63 -2.25
CA THR A 55 15.26 18.38 -2.90
C THR A 55 14.91 16.90 -3.04
N LYS A 56 15.81 16.00 -2.62
CA LYS A 56 15.56 14.56 -2.71
C LYS A 56 14.68 14.08 -1.55
N TRP A 57 13.46 13.71 -1.86
CA TRP A 57 12.51 13.15 -0.91
C TRP A 57 12.56 11.63 -0.88
N GLY A 58 12.47 11.05 0.30
CA GLY A 58 12.33 9.59 0.47
C GLY A 58 10.86 9.19 0.56
N HIS A 59 10.47 8.09 -0.11
CA HIS A 59 9.11 7.54 0.00
C HIS A 59 8.71 7.20 1.46
N THR A 60 9.70 6.84 2.30
CA THR A 60 9.47 6.60 3.74
C THR A 60 9.09 7.87 4.49
N THR A 61 9.63 9.03 4.08
CA THR A 61 9.25 10.34 4.63
C THR A 61 7.82 10.68 4.27
N ILE A 62 7.44 10.50 3.00
CA ILE A 62 6.05 10.70 2.54
C ILE A 62 5.11 9.78 3.31
N LYS A 63 5.44 8.49 3.42
CA LYS A 63 4.63 7.54 4.21
C LYS A 63 4.44 8.01 5.64
N LYS A 64 5.52 8.48 6.29
CA LYS A 64 5.47 8.98 7.67
C LYS A 64 4.55 10.21 7.77
N ILE A 65 4.65 11.17 6.86
CA ILE A 65 3.78 12.36 6.84
C ILE A 65 2.31 11.94 6.73
N LEU A 66 1.98 11.05 5.79
CA LEU A 66 0.61 10.58 5.57
C LEU A 66 0.04 9.76 6.74
N THR A 67 0.87 9.18 7.62
CA THR A 67 0.41 8.38 8.75
C THR A 67 0.32 9.17 10.07
N LEU A 68 0.85 10.37 10.13
CA LEU A 68 0.86 11.18 11.35
C LEU A 68 -0.51 11.80 11.61
N GLN A 69 -1.21 11.31 12.63
CA GLN A 69 -2.50 11.84 13.07
C GLN A 69 -2.39 13.24 13.69
N GLU A 70 -1.21 13.64 14.11
CA GLU A 70 -0.94 14.96 14.68
C GLU A 70 -1.25 16.09 13.72
N TYR A 71 -1.26 15.86 12.41
CA TYR A 71 -1.70 16.87 11.44
C TYR A 71 -3.20 17.19 11.51
N CYS A 72 -3.99 16.35 12.18
CA CYS A 72 -5.41 16.60 12.47
C CYS A 72 -5.65 17.44 13.73
N GLY A 73 -4.61 17.97 14.33
CA GLY A 73 -4.73 18.74 15.57
C GLY A 73 -4.57 17.92 16.86
N ASP A 74 -4.22 16.64 16.75
CA ASP A 74 -4.09 15.74 17.87
C ASP A 74 -2.65 15.73 18.43
N VAL A 75 -2.52 15.35 19.70
CA VAL A 75 -1.22 15.08 20.33
C VAL A 75 -1.21 13.65 20.82
N ILE A 76 -0.21 12.85 20.37
CA ILE A 76 -0.05 11.45 20.74
C ILE A 76 1.24 11.28 21.53
N ASN A 77 1.12 10.96 22.81
CA ASN A 77 2.22 10.68 23.71
C ASN A 77 2.45 9.17 23.87
N PHE A 78 3.61 8.81 24.40
CA PHE A 78 4.01 7.43 24.67
C PHE A 78 3.98 6.50 23.44
N LYS A 79 4.28 7.00 22.24
CA LYS A 79 4.37 6.18 21.01
C LYS A 79 5.41 5.07 21.10
N SER A 80 6.45 5.26 21.89
CA SER A 80 7.50 4.27 22.09
C SER A 80 8.07 4.36 23.51
N TYR A 81 8.53 3.23 24.02
CA TYR A 81 9.18 3.14 25.34
C TYR A 81 10.51 2.41 25.23
N SER A 82 11.33 2.54 26.27
CA SER A 82 12.57 1.79 26.44
C SER A 82 12.40 0.82 27.61
N LYS A 83 12.73 -0.46 27.41
CA LYS A 83 12.67 -1.47 28.49
C LYS A 83 13.60 -1.16 29.64
N SER A 84 14.74 -0.51 29.36
CA SER A 84 15.77 -0.22 30.34
C SER A 84 16.63 0.93 29.81
N TYR A 85 17.25 1.68 30.74
CA TYR A 85 18.21 2.73 30.40
C TYR A 85 19.44 2.18 29.64
N LYS A 86 19.77 0.89 29.83
CA LYS A 86 20.87 0.20 29.10
C LYS A 86 20.49 -0.17 27.65
N MET A 87 19.20 -0.33 27.35
CA MET A 87 18.71 -0.66 26.01
C MET A 87 18.40 0.61 25.22
N LYS A 88 19.29 0.97 24.31
CA LYS A 88 19.10 2.14 23.43
C LYS A 88 18.00 1.97 22.40
N ARG A 89 17.56 0.72 22.13
CA ARG A 89 16.50 0.43 21.17
C ARG A 89 15.14 0.77 21.79
N ARG A 90 14.41 1.68 21.12
CA ARG A 90 13.02 1.97 21.46
C ARG A 90 12.10 0.91 20.87
N ILE A 91 11.11 0.52 21.65
CA ILE A 91 10.06 -0.42 21.27
C ILE A 91 8.80 0.40 21.04
N GLU A 92 8.08 0.12 19.96
CA GLU A 92 6.81 0.75 19.69
C GLU A 92 5.77 0.33 20.74
N ASN A 93 5.06 1.33 21.27
CA ASN A 93 4.02 1.08 22.27
C ASN A 93 2.71 0.73 21.56
N PRO A 94 2.00 -0.32 21.99
CA PRO A 94 0.66 -0.61 21.49
C PRO A 94 -0.27 0.61 21.61
N GLU A 95 -1.24 0.72 20.72
CA GLU A 95 -2.15 1.87 20.69
C GLU A 95 -2.90 2.08 22.01
N GLU A 96 -3.25 0.99 22.69
CA GLU A 96 -3.93 0.98 24.00
C GLU A 96 -3.13 1.69 25.10
N ASN A 97 -1.81 1.71 24.99
CA ASN A 97 -0.90 2.32 25.96
C ASN A 97 -0.42 3.72 25.52
N ARG A 98 -0.97 4.28 24.45
CA ARG A 98 -0.68 5.63 23.99
C ARG A 98 -1.70 6.61 24.60
N ALA A 99 -1.23 7.76 25.04
CA ALA A 99 -2.11 8.85 25.45
C ALA A 99 -2.41 9.72 24.23
N ILE A 100 -3.67 9.73 23.80
CA ILE A 100 -4.14 10.50 22.65
C ILE A 100 -5.02 11.63 23.14
N PHE A 101 -4.62 12.87 22.84
CA PHE A 101 -5.38 14.09 23.13
C PHE A 101 -5.87 14.64 21.80
N LEU A 102 -7.19 14.73 21.65
CA LEU A 102 -7.81 15.18 20.41
C LEU A 102 -7.96 16.71 20.37
N ASN A 103 -7.80 17.29 19.17
CA ASN A 103 -8.05 18.72 18.88
C ASN A 103 -7.30 19.67 19.83
N VAL A 104 -6.05 19.41 20.12
CA VAL A 104 -5.21 20.24 21.02
C VAL A 104 -4.68 21.48 20.30
N HIS A 105 -4.53 21.41 18.97
CA HIS A 105 -4.04 22.55 18.17
C HIS A 105 -4.79 22.64 16.84
N GLU A 106 -4.61 23.74 16.13
CA GLU A 106 -5.22 23.96 14.83
C GLU A 106 -4.78 22.88 13.83
N PRO A 107 -5.73 22.18 13.16
CA PRO A 107 -5.41 21.13 12.22
C PRO A 107 -4.83 21.68 10.92
N ILE A 108 -3.81 21.05 10.39
CA ILE A 108 -3.27 21.29 9.04
C ILE A 108 -4.11 20.56 8.01
N ILE A 109 -4.58 19.38 8.36
CA ILE A 109 -5.42 18.48 7.53
C ILE A 109 -6.68 18.17 8.34
N ASP A 110 -7.84 18.21 7.71
CA ASP A 110 -9.09 17.77 8.34
C ASP A 110 -9.10 16.25 8.56
N ARG A 111 -9.80 15.83 9.60
CA ARG A 111 -9.85 14.41 10.01
C ARG A 111 -10.42 13.50 8.93
N ALA A 112 -11.45 13.95 8.22
CA ALA A 112 -12.08 13.18 7.16
C ALA A 112 -11.10 12.89 6.00
N THR A 113 -10.28 13.87 5.63
CA THR A 113 -9.21 13.71 4.64
C THR A 113 -8.15 12.72 5.11
N TRP A 114 -7.71 12.84 6.37
CA TRP A 114 -6.74 11.90 6.94
C TRP A 114 -7.28 10.46 6.94
N GLU A 115 -8.52 10.24 7.39
CA GLU A 115 -9.15 8.91 7.43
C GLU A 115 -9.30 8.30 6.03
N LYS A 116 -9.68 9.09 5.02
CA LYS A 116 -9.72 8.65 3.62
C LYS A 116 -8.36 8.16 3.14
N VAL A 117 -7.30 8.92 3.43
CA VAL A 117 -5.93 8.53 3.04
C VAL A 117 -5.50 7.26 3.78
N GLN A 118 -5.85 7.10 5.10
CA GLN A 118 -5.57 5.86 5.82
C GLN A 118 -6.31 4.65 5.20
N ALA A 119 -7.58 4.81 4.83
CA ALA A 119 -8.36 3.77 4.17
C ALA A 119 -7.75 3.37 2.82
N MET A 120 -7.31 4.34 2.02
CA MET A 120 -6.62 4.10 0.75
C MET A 120 -5.29 3.37 0.95
N GLN A 121 -4.55 3.65 2.03
CA GLN A 121 -3.28 2.97 2.33
C GLN A 121 -3.48 1.54 2.85
N LYS A 122 -4.56 1.27 3.59
CA LYS A 122 -4.92 -0.07 4.08
C LYS A 122 -5.48 -0.96 2.96
N GLY A 123 -6.09 -0.37 1.93
CA GLY A 123 -6.57 -1.08 0.77
C GLY A 123 -5.43 -1.82 0.06
N THR A 124 -5.70 -3.04 -0.39
CA THR A 124 -4.74 -3.82 -1.16
C THR A 124 -4.39 -3.04 -2.44
N ARG A 125 -3.25 -2.38 -2.46
CA ARG A 125 -2.77 -1.69 -3.65
C ARG A 125 -2.66 -2.71 -4.78
N ARG A 126 -3.53 -2.62 -5.76
CA ARG A 126 -3.30 -3.31 -7.04
C ARG A 126 -1.96 -2.80 -7.55
N LYS A 127 -1.00 -3.69 -7.76
CA LYS A 127 0.25 -3.33 -8.43
C LYS A 127 -0.14 -2.66 -9.74
N LYS A 128 0.34 -1.42 -9.99
CA LYS A 128 0.19 -0.79 -11.31
C LYS A 128 0.73 -1.78 -12.33
N PRO A 129 0.02 -2.03 -13.43
CA PRO A 129 0.56 -2.86 -14.49
C PRO A 129 1.87 -2.22 -14.96
N THR A 130 2.92 -3.02 -15.10
CA THR A 130 4.13 -2.59 -15.80
C THR A 130 3.70 -2.09 -17.18
N VAL A 131 4.30 -1.03 -17.68
CA VAL A 131 3.95 -0.14 -18.81
C VAL A 131 3.38 -0.82 -20.09
N THR A 132 3.38 -2.13 -20.18
CA THR A 132 3.02 -2.90 -21.38
C THR A 132 1.91 -3.94 -21.20
N GLN A 133 1.31 -4.10 -20.01
CA GLN A 133 0.34 -5.18 -19.84
C GLN A 133 -0.87 -4.76 -19.00
N GLU A 134 -2.05 -4.98 -19.56
CA GLU A 134 -3.30 -4.94 -18.81
C GLU A 134 -3.25 -5.94 -17.65
N PRO A 135 -3.67 -5.53 -16.44
CA PRO A 135 -3.70 -6.45 -15.31
C PRO A 135 -4.70 -7.57 -15.60
N SER A 136 -4.25 -8.83 -15.47
CA SER A 136 -5.17 -9.95 -15.59
C SER A 136 -6.28 -9.85 -14.54
N VAL A 137 -7.52 -10.17 -14.93
CA VAL A 137 -8.70 -10.21 -14.05
C VAL A 137 -8.46 -11.08 -12.81
N PHE A 138 -7.61 -12.09 -12.93
CA PHE A 138 -7.28 -13.02 -11.85
C PHE A 138 -6.17 -12.53 -10.90
N SER A 139 -5.53 -11.41 -11.20
CA SER A 139 -4.43 -10.89 -10.37
C SER A 139 -4.90 -10.57 -8.95
N GLY A 140 -4.21 -11.19 -7.97
CA GLY A 140 -4.51 -11.05 -6.54
C GLY A 140 -5.68 -11.89 -6.03
N ARG A 141 -6.36 -12.64 -6.90
CA ARG A 141 -7.51 -13.50 -6.53
C ARG A 141 -7.12 -14.97 -6.36
N LEU A 142 -6.01 -15.40 -6.95
CA LEU A 142 -5.58 -16.78 -6.92
C LEU A 142 -4.71 -17.08 -5.70
N LYS A 143 -5.01 -18.19 -5.03
CA LYS A 143 -4.27 -18.68 -3.87
C LYS A 143 -3.65 -20.03 -4.18
N CYS A 144 -2.46 -20.28 -3.62
CA CYS A 144 -1.83 -21.57 -3.68
C CYS A 144 -2.59 -22.58 -2.78
N PRO A 145 -2.99 -23.76 -3.29
CA PRO A 145 -3.76 -24.70 -2.50
C PRO A 145 -2.96 -25.32 -1.32
N GLU A 146 -1.64 -25.37 -1.44
CA GLU A 146 -0.77 -25.94 -0.41
C GLU A 146 -0.41 -24.94 0.69
N CYS A 147 0.10 -23.75 0.31
CA CYS A 147 0.62 -22.79 1.29
C CYS A 147 -0.29 -21.58 1.55
N GLY A 148 -1.45 -21.47 0.88
CA GLY A 148 -2.36 -20.33 0.98
C GLY A 148 -1.81 -19.00 0.45
N GLY A 149 -0.55 -18.96 -0.01
CA GLY A 149 0.09 -17.77 -0.55
C GLY A 149 -0.51 -17.34 -1.89
N ASN A 150 -0.26 -16.09 -2.28
CA ASN A 150 -0.75 -15.58 -3.56
C ASN A 150 -0.02 -16.25 -4.74
N LEU A 151 -0.77 -16.48 -5.82
CA LEU A 151 -0.18 -16.76 -7.12
C LEU A 151 0.06 -15.43 -7.86
N ASN A 152 1.29 -15.19 -8.26
CA ASN A 152 1.68 -13.99 -8.99
C ASN A 152 1.66 -14.23 -10.49
N PHE A 153 1.27 -13.19 -11.24
CA PHE A 153 1.24 -13.20 -12.70
C PHE A 153 2.66 -13.09 -13.27
N HIS A 154 2.96 -13.92 -14.25
CA HIS A 154 4.21 -13.97 -14.99
C HIS A 154 3.95 -14.18 -16.49
N PHE A 155 4.92 -13.84 -17.29
CA PHE A 155 4.98 -14.20 -18.70
C PHE A 155 6.34 -14.85 -19.00
N ASN A 156 6.37 -15.69 -20.02
CA ASN A 156 7.61 -16.34 -20.43
C ASN A 156 8.52 -15.31 -21.12
N GLN A 157 9.79 -15.25 -20.71
CA GLN A 157 10.76 -14.29 -21.25
C GLN A 157 11.08 -14.52 -22.72
N LYS A 158 10.99 -15.77 -23.21
CA LYS A 158 11.26 -16.12 -24.62
C LYS A 158 10.02 -15.97 -25.50
N ASN A 159 8.82 -16.19 -24.95
CA ASN A 159 7.56 -16.05 -25.64
C ASN A 159 6.54 -15.36 -24.72
N HIS A 160 6.33 -14.08 -24.92
CA HIS A 160 5.45 -13.25 -24.10
C HIS A 160 3.96 -13.61 -24.19
N ASP A 161 3.57 -14.40 -25.19
CA ASP A 161 2.19 -14.89 -25.33
C ASP A 161 1.87 -15.96 -24.29
N ILE A 162 2.89 -16.65 -23.78
CA ILE A 162 2.71 -17.62 -22.70
C ILE A 162 2.66 -16.89 -21.36
N LYS A 163 1.45 -16.76 -20.84
CA LYS A 163 1.14 -16.10 -19.56
C LYS A 163 0.72 -17.16 -18.54
N TYR A 164 1.17 -17.01 -17.29
CA TYR A 164 0.87 -17.95 -16.23
C TYR A 164 0.91 -17.31 -14.84
N PHE A 165 0.30 -17.96 -13.89
CA PHE A 165 0.41 -17.63 -12.48
C PHE A 165 1.25 -18.65 -11.75
N SER A 166 2.12 -18.21 -10.84
CA SER A 166 2.93 -19.12 -10.02
C SER A 166 3.00 -18.70 -8.56
N CYS A 167 3.24 -19.69 -7.68
CA CYS A 167 3.26 -19.49 -6.24
C CYS A 167 4.38 -18.54 -5.80
N GLN A 168 4.02 -17.45 -5.15
CA GLN A 168 4.96 -16.47 -4.62
C GLN A 168 5.89 -17.08 -3.56
N ASN A 169 5.36 -17.92 -2.68
CA ASN A 169 6.10 -18.51 -1.57
C ASN A 169 7.15 -19.55 -2.02
N HIS A 170 6.98 -20.15 -3.19
CA HIS A 170 7.98 -20.99 -3.80
C HIS A 170 9.06 -20.17 -4.49
N ASN A 171 8.66 -19.13 -5.23
CA ASN A 171 9.58 -18.29 -6.01
C ASN A 171 10.34 -17.28 -5.14
N SER A 172 9.84 -16.92 -3.94
CA SER A 172 10.60 -16.17 -2.97
C SER A 172 11.72 -17.05 -2.42
N GLY A 173 12.94 -16.59 -2.34
CA GLY A 173 14.10 -17.37 -1.86
C GLY A 173 13.91 -18.07 -0.50
N LEU A 174 12.80 -17.83 0.19
CA LEU A 174 12.42 -18.46 1.45
C LEU A 174 11.81 -19.86 1.30
N ARG A 175 11.47 -20.30 0.09
CA ARG A 175 10.91 -21.63 -0.25
C ARG A 175 9.88 -22.18 0.76
N LYS A 176 8.92 -21.35 1.13
CA LYS A 176 7.85 -21.72 2.09
C LYS A 176 6.81 -22.69 1.52
N CYS A 177 6.90 -23.02 0.24
CA CYS A 177 6.04 -23.96 -0.44
C CYS A 177 6.92 -25.06 -1.03
N SER A 178 6.52 -26.33 -0.89
CA SER A 178 7.34 -27.51 -1.24
C SER A 178 7.55 -27.66 -2.75
N ALA A 179 6.54 -27.29 -3.55
CA ALA A 179 6.54 -27.46 -4.99
C ALA A 179 6.22 -26.17 -5.75
N THR A 180 6.60 -26.15 -7.03
CA THR A 180 6.23 -25.07 -7.96
C THR A 180 4.77 -25.27 -8.39
N HIS A 181 3.85 -24.54 -7.79
CA HIS A 181 2.47 -24.51 -8.24
C HIS A 181 2.31 -23.39 -9.26
N TYR A 182 1.89 -23.74 -10.47
CA TYR A 182 1.60 -22.76 -11.51
C TYR A 182 0.37 -23.19 -12.32
N ILE A 183 -0.30 -22.21 -12.92
CA ILE A 183 -1.42 -22.42 -13.83
C ILE A 183 -1.28 -21.47 -15.01
N ARG A 184 -1.48 -21.95 -16.24
CA ARG A 184 -1.48 -21.10 -17.44
C ARG A 184 -2.74 -20.27 -17.49
N LEU A 185 -2.61 -19.03 -17.99
CA LEU A 185 -3.71 -18.09 -18.08
C LEU A 185 -4.81 -18.59 -19.02
N ASP A 186 -4.43 -19.10 -20.20
CA ASP A 186 -5.37 -19.62 -21.21
C ASP A 186 -6.23 -20.78 -20.67
N PHE A 187 -5.60 -21.70 -19.93
CA PHE A 187 -6.33 -22.80 -19.28
C PHE A 187 -7.27 -22.27 -18.18
N LEU A 188 -6.80 -21.34 -17.35
CA LEU A 188 -7.61 -20.75 -16.30
C LEU A 188 -8.84 -20.02 -16.87
N GLU A 189 -8.66 -19.27 -17.95
CA GLU A 189 -9.75 -18.58 -18.66
C GLU A 189 -10.80 -19.57 -19.17
N GLN A 190 -10.37 -20.67 -19.78
CA GLN A 190 -11.27 -21.73 -20.27
C GLN A 190 -12.07 -22.37 -19.13
N VAL A 191 -11.42 -22.73 -18.02
CA VAL A 191 -12.10 -23.34 -16.87
C VAL A 191 -13.12 -22.39 -16.27
N VAL A 192 -12.76 -21.11 -16.06
CA VAL A 192 -13.67 -20.14 -15.48
C VAL A 192 -14.83 -19.86 -16.43
N LEU A 193 -14.57 -19.73 -17.72
CA LEU A 193 -15.62 -19.50 -18.72
C LEU A 193 -16.59 -20.69 -18.77
N TYR A 194 -16.07 -21.93 -18.74
CA TYR A 194 -16.91 -23.13 -18.67
C TYR A 194 -17.82 -23.09 -17.43
N GLU A 195 -17.30 -22.79 -16.25
CA GLU A 195 -18.09 -22.74 -15.01
C GLU A 195 -19.11 -21.60 -15.02
N VAL A 196 -18.75 -20.43 -15.55
CA VAL A 196 -19.70 -19.30 -15.72
C VAL A 196 -20.83 -19.67 -16.64
N ASN A 197 -20.52 -20.30 -17.80
CA ASN A 197 -21.56 -20.75 -18.75
C ASN A 197 -22.45 -21.84 -18.14
N ARG A 198 -21.88 -22.77 -17.38
CA ARG A 198 -22.62 -23.81 -16.66
C ARG A 198 -23.59 -23.20 -15.64
N LEU A 199 -23.13 -22.24 -14.85
CA LEU A 199 -23.96 -21.52 -13.88
C LEU A 199 -25.03 -20.67 -14.56
N ALA A 200 -24.71 -20.02 -15.67
CA ALA A 200 -25.68 -19.25 -16.44
C ALA A 200 -26.79 -20.13 -17.03
N ALA A 201 -26.40 -21.30 -17.59
CA ALA A 201 -27.38 -22.28 -18.08
C ALA A 201 -28.27 -22.79 -16.95
N PHE A 202 -27.70 -23.12 -15.81
CA PHE A 202 -28.45 -23.53 -14.63
C PHE A 202 -29.40 -22.42 -14.15
N ALA A 203 -28.93 -21.16 -14.06
CA ALA A 203 -29.76 -20.04 -13.67
C ALA A 203 -30.93 -19.83 -14.64
N TYR A 204 -30.67 -19.94 -15.94
CA TYR A 204 -31.73 -19.83 -16.97
C TYR A 204 -32.78 -20.94 -16.89
N GLU A 205 -32.33 -22.19 -16.67
CA GLU A 205 -33.23 -23.34 -16.52
C GLU A 205 -34.13 -23.24 -15.28
N TYR A 206 -33.60 -22.72 -14.17
CA TYR A 206 -34.29 -22.62 -12.87
C TYR A 206 -34.69 -21.19 -12.50
N GLU A 207 -34.71 -20.26 -13.45
CA GLU A 207 -35.01 -18.83 -13.21
C GLU A 207 -36.36 -18.64 -12.45
N HIS A 208 -37.38 -19.38 -12.86
CA HIS A 208 -38.70 -19.30 -12.25
C HIS A 208 -38.72 -19.76 -10.79
N ASP A 209 -38.02 -20.83 -10.47
CA ASP A 209 -37.90 -21.37 -9.12
C ASP A 209 -37.02 -20.50 -8.24
N PHE A 210 -36.01 -19.90 -8.79
CA PHE A 210 -35.09 -18.98 -8.12
C PHE A 210 -35.82 -17.67 -7.73
N VAL A 211 -36.59 -17.08 -8.63
CA VAL A 211 -37.37 -15.88 -8.39
C VAL A 211 -38.44 -16.16 -7.33
N LYS A 212 -39.07 -17.33 -7.38
CA LYS A 212 -40.07 -17.74 -6.40
C LYS A 212 -39.53 -17.98 -4.99
N ALA A 213 -38.27 -18.40 -4.90
CA ALA A 213 -37.55 -18.58 -3.62
C ALA A 213 -37.05 -17.28 -3.00
N MET A 214 -36.92 -16.22 -3.80
CA MET A 214 -36.42 -14.90 -3.37
C MET A 214 -37.54 -13.92 -3.01
N LEU A 215 -38.78 -14.22 -3.40
CA LEU A 215 -39.99 -13.47 -3.03
C LEU A 215 -40.71 -14.10 -1.84
#